data_dd7b77444d8b14b2caeda238f5cccf58
#
_entry.id   dd7b77444d8b14b2caeda238f5cccf58
#
_cell.length_a   1.000
_cell.length_b   1.000
_cell.length_c   1.000
_cell.angle_alpha   90.00
_cell.angle_beta   90.00
_cell.angle_gamma   90.00
#
_symmetry.space_group_name_H-M   'P 1'
#
loop_
_entity.id
_entity.type
_entity.pdbx_description
1 polymer ?
#
loop_
_entity_poly.entity_id
_entity_poly.type
_entity_poly.pdbx_seq_one_letter_code
_entity_poly.pdbx_strand_id
1 'polypeptide(L)'
;MIHRIEFKDRNNVISCYLPDGSAPDKHAVEELHQMTGLEGTLERLAGAPGFFRGDGQRIEKIVVTPDFHKGAGIPIGTVMMTKGFVVPQAMGNDINCGMRFYTTDLSEERIRERLPQLAEKVRHVFFEGGRQIPMTGRQREALFRCGLLGLLETGGDSKKRGLWRYFEPDIQEKWLGRTVFRGSLRADDTEGLEDFIGSFDRLTYDDQIGTIGGGNHFLEVQRVAEIYDGQTGAAWNLKKGSVAVMIHTGSLTIGGHSGLLNRKICRDIYITSRNLNECDSN
;
A
#
# COMPACT_ATOMS: atom_id res chain seq x y z
N MET A 1 22.26 -12.74 -1.42
CA MET A 1 22.14 -11.78 -2.53
C MET A 1 20.77 -11.91 -3.17
N ILE A 2 20.28 -10.88 -3.84
CA ILE A 2 19.07 -10.97 -4.65
C ILE A 2 19.50 -11.11 -6.10
N HIS A 3 19.04 -12.14 -6.78
CA HIS A 3 19.29 -12.31 -8.21
C HIS A 3 18.17 -11.69 -9.03
N ARG A 4 18.55 -11.03 -10.12
CA ARG A 4 17.63 -10.65 -11.18
C ARG A 4 17.63 -11.76 -12.22
N ILE A 5 16.46 -12.37 -12.41
CA ILE A 5 16.19 -13.33 -13.46
C ILE A 5 15.22 -12.68 -14.43
N GLU A 6 15.49 -12.75 -15.71
CA GLU A 6 14.54 -12.33 -16.74
C GLU A 6 14.01 -13.56 -17.46
N PHE A 7 12.71 -13.65 -17.62
CA PHE A 7 12.07 -14.64 -18.46
C PHE A 7 10.99 -13.99 -19.33
N LYS A 8 10.74 -14.60 -20.46
CA LYS A 8 9.74 -14.12 -21.39
C LYS A 8 8.51 -15.02 -21.29
N ASP A 9 7.36 -14.40 -21.09
CA ASP A 9 6.07 -15.07 -21.18
C ASP A 9 5.19 -14.32 -22.15
N ARG A 10 4.82 -14.99 -23.25
CA ARG A 10 4.13 -14.38 -24.41
C ARG A 10 4.90 -13.18 -24.93
N ASN A 11 4.32 -11.98 -24.90
CA ASN A 11 4.95 -10.73 -25.35
C ASN A 11 5.65 -9.97 -24.19
N ASN A 12 5.54 -10.47 -22.96
CA ASN A 12 6.03 -9.77 -21.79
C ASN A 12 7.44 -10.24 -21.40
N VAL A 13 8.30 -9.28 -21.08
CA VAL A 13 9.56 -9.53 -20.37
C VAL A 13 9.32 -9.31 -18.89
N ILE A 14 9.51 -10.36 -18.11
CA ILE A 14 9.28 -10.35 -16.67
C ILE A 14 10.63 -10.33 -15.96
N SER A 15 10.86 -9.31 -15.17
CA SER A 15 12.05 -9.20 -14.31
C SER A 15 11.72 -9.71 -12.92
N CYS A 16 12.34 -10.81 -12.50
CA CYS A 16 12.17 -11.39 -11.18
C CYS A 16 13.37 -11.04 -10.29
N TYR A 17 13.12 -10.57 -9.10
CA TYR A 17 14.11 -10.28 -8.08
C TYR A 17 13.89 -11.26 -6.91
N LEU A 18 14.63 -12.34 -6.87
CA LEU A 18 14.48 -13.41 -5.88
C LEU A 18 15.73 -13.56 -5.02
N PRO A 19 15.60 -14.00 -3.74
CA PRO A 19 16.74 -14.34 -2.91
C PRO A 19 17.56 -15.50 -3.50
N ASP A 20 18.86 -15.51 -3.23
CA ASP A 20 19.76 -16.58 -3.64
C ASP A 20 19.25 -17.96 -3.21
N GLY A 21 19.23 -18.88 -4.16
CA GLY A 21 18.85 -20.29 -3.90
C GLY A 21 17.34 -20.50 -3.70
N SER A 22 16.51 -19.45 -3.81
CA SER A 22 15.06 -19.61 -3.77
C SER A 22 14.51 -19.94 -5.16
N ALA A 23 13.56 -20.87 -5.21
CA ALA A 23 12.72 -21.10 -6.37
C ALA A 23 11.40 -20.35 -6.17
N PRO A 24 10.82 -19.75 -7.23
CA PRO A 24 9.52 -19.11 -7.12
C PRO A 24 8.43 -20.14 -6.77
N ASP A 25 7.44 -19.70 -6.01
CA ASP A 25 6.26 -20.53 -5.70
C ASP A 25 5.53 -20.93 -6.99
N LYS A 26 5.28 -22.23 -7.17
CA LYS A 26 4.68 -22.77 -8.41
C LYS A 26 3.30 -22.22 -8.67
N HIS A 27 2.47 -22.06 -7.64
CA HIS A 27 1.12 -21.53 -7.80
C HIS A 27 1.13 -20.02 -8.11
N ALA A 28 2.10 -19.29 -7.55
CA ALA A 28 2.31 -17.89 -7.93
C ALA A 28 2.73 -17.76 -9.39
N VAL A 29 3.57 -18.67 -9.90
CA VAL A 29 3.96 -18.72 -11.32
C VAL A 29 2.75 -19.03 -12.20
N GLU A 30 1.88 -19.96 -11.81
CA GLU A 30 0.63 -20.26 -12.52
C GLU A 30 -0.29 -19.03 -12.58
N GLU A 31 -0.48 -18.31 -11.47
CA GLU A 31 -1.23 -17.05 -11.44
C GLU A 31 -0.58 -15.97 -12.32
N LEU A 32 0.76 -15.89 -12.35
CA LEU A 32 1.49 -14.97 -13.22
C LEU A 32 1.26 -15.26 -14.70
N HIS A 33 1.28 -16.53 -15.10
CA HIS A 33 0.94 -16.95 -16.45
C HIS A 33 -0.51 -16.64 -16.84
N GLN A 34 -1.45 -16.78 -15.89
CA GLN A 34 -2.84 -16.38 -16.13
C GLN A 34 -2.96 -14.86 -16.29
N MET A 35 -2.24 -14.09 -15.48
CA MET A 35 -2.23 -12.63 -15.55
C MET A 35 -1.68 -12.11 -16.88
N THR A 36 -0.61 -12.71 -17.43
CA THR A 36 -0.09 -12.33 -18.76
C THR A 36 -1.08 -12.65 -19.87
N GLY A 37 -2.03 -13.56 -19.64
CA GLY A 37 -3.16 -13.85 -20.53
C GLY A 37 -4.13 -12.69 -20.75
N LEU A 38 -4.06 -11.63 -19.94
CA LEU A 38 -4.83 -10.40 -20.13
C LEU A 38 -4.59 -9.75 -21.50
N GLU A 39 -3.43 -9.93 -22.14
CA GLU A 39 -3.16 -9.39 -23.48
C GLU A 39 -4.18 -9.88 -24.51
N GLY A 40 -4.49 -11.17 -24.55
CA GLY A 40 -5.52 -11.70 -25.45
C GLY A 40 -6.94 -11.19 -25.10
N THR A 41 -7.17 -10.78 -23.87
CA THR A 41 -8.42 -10.12 -23.47
C THR A 41 -8.45 -8.67 -23.96
N LEU A 42 -7.33 -7.94 -23.83
CA LEU A 42 -7.21 -6.58 -24.35
C LEU A 42 -7.41 -6.52 -25.86
N GLU A 43 -6.84 -7.45 -26.62
CA GLU A 43 -7.03 -7.54 -28.07
C GLU A 43 -8.52 -7.73 -28.44
N ARG A 44 -9.22 -8.62 -27.74
CA ARG A 44 -10.67 -8.82 -27.97
C ARG A 44 -11.49 -7.59 -27.62
N LEU A 45 -11.17 -6.92 -26.50
CA LEU A 45 -11.87 -5.71 -26.05
C LEU A 45 -11.56 -4.49 -26.94
N ALA A 46 -10.34 -4.40 -27.49
CA ALA A 46 -9.98 -3.37 -28.45
C ALA A 46 -10.79 -3.45 -29.76
N GLY A 47 -11.25 -4.65 -30.12
CA GLY A 47 -12.17 -4.85 -31.24
C GLY A 47 -13.63 -4.45 -30.95
N ALA A 48 -13.98 -4.17 -29.69
CA ALA A 48 -15.33 -3.76 -29.32
C ALA A 48 -15.48 -2.24 -29.42
N PRO A 49 -16.42 -1.71 -30.23
CA PRO A 49 -16.58 -0.28 -30.42
C PRO A 49 -16.85 0.46 -29.10
N GLY A 50 -16.06 1.50 -28.84
CA GLY A 50 -16.25 2.39 -27.69
C GLY A 50 -15.85 1.83 -26.32
N PHE A 51 -15.28 0.60 -26.26
CA PHE A 51 -14.84 0.05 -24.98
C PHE A 51 -13.64 0.81 -24.39
N PHE A 52 -12.67 1.14 -25.23
CA PHE A 52 -11.55 2.00 -24.83
C PHE A 52 -11.65 3.38 -25.44
N ARG A 53 -11.21 4.41 -24.68
CA ARG A 53 -11.17 5.82 -25.16
C ARG A 53 -9.91 6.16 -25.96
N GLY A 54 -9.19 5.21 -26.50
CA GLY A 54 -7.96 5.42 -27.25
C GLY A 54 -7.35 4.09 -27.66
N ASP A 55 -6.24 4.15 -28.36
CA ASP A 55 -5.55 2.99 -28.89
C ASP A 55 -4.30 2.61 -28.07
N GLY A 56 -3.82 1.39 -28.27
CA GLY A 56 -2.53 0.94 -27.76
C GLY A 56 -2.54 0.50 -26.30
N GLN A 57 -3.65 -0.06 -25.84
CA GLN A 57 -3.73 -0.74 -24.53
C GLN A 57 -2.74 -1.89 -24.49
N ARG A 58 -1.87 -1.89 -23.51
CA ARG A 58 -0.87 -2.94 -23.33
C ARG A 58 -0.32 -3.02 -21.93
N ILE A 59 0.25 -4.17 -21.60
CA ILE A 59 1.15 -4.34 -20.47
C ILE A 59 2.53 -3.86 -20.93
N GLU A 60 3.10 -2.86 -20.26
CA GLU A 60 4.41 -2.32 -20.63
C GLU A 60 5.55 -3.04 -19.90
N LYS A 61 5.32 -3.45 -18.66
CA LYS A 61 6.34 -4.11 -17.84
C LYS A 61 5.72 -4.89 -16.70
N ILE A 62 6.33 -6.02 -16.39
CA ILE A 62 6.02 -6.81 -15.19
C ILE A 62 7.32 -7.01 -14.40
N VAL A 63 7.25 -6.73 -13.09
CA VAL A 63 8.34 -6.94 -12.15
C VAL A 63 7.83 -7.80 -11.01
N VAL A 64 8.59 -8.81 -10.65
CA VAL A 64 8.34 -9.68 -9.51
C VAL A 64 9.37 -9.36 -8.43
N THR A 65 8.88 -9.06 -7.24
CA THR A 65 9.67 -8.70 -6.06
C THR A 65 10.02 -9.93 -5.21
N PRO A 66 10.95 -9.84 -4.24
CA PRO A 66 11.31 -10.96 -3.38
C PRO A 66 10.17 -11.57 -2.56
N ASP A 67 9.10 -10.82 -2.35
CA ASP A 67 7.87 -11.27 -1.66
C ASP A 67 6.87 -11.98 -2.60
N PHE A 68 7.37 -12.58 -3.67
CA PHE A 68 6.54 -13.25 -4.66
C PHE A 68 5.94 -14.56 -4.13
N HIS A 69 4.62 -14.59 -3.97
CA HIS A 69 3.91 -15.77 -3.51
C HIS A 69 2.47 -15.78 -4.07
N LYS A 70 1.79 -16.92 -3.90
CA LYS A 70 0.41 -17.09 -4.35
C LYS A 70 -0.51 -16.03 -3.78
N GLY A 71 -1.33 -15.43 -4.63
CA GLY A 71 -2.39 -14.48 -4.31
C GLY A 71 -3.79 -15.09 -4.45
N ALA A 72 -4.71 -14.29 -4.96
CA ALA A 72 -6.09 -14.68 -5.26
C ALA A 72 -6.41 -14.38 -6.74
N GLY A 73 -5.69 -15.05 -7.65
CA GLY A 73 -5.77 -14.87 -9.11
C GLY A 73 -4.76 -13.90 -9.68
N ILE A 74 -4.08 -13.13 -8.83
CA ILE A 74 -2.91 -12.32 -9.15
C ILE A 74 -1.88 -12.55 -8.06
N PRO A 75 -0.64 -12.92 -8.41
CA PRO A 75 0.35 -13.24 -7.40
C PRO A 75 0.80 -11.98 -6.66
N ILE A 76 0.93 -12.10 -5.35
CA ILE A 76 1.47 -11.05 -4.49
C ILE A 76 2.95 -10.83 -4.83
N GLY A 77 3.46 -9.61 -4.61
CA GLY A 77 4.82 -9.25 -4.98
C GLY A 77 4.98 -8.96 -6.49
N THR A 78 3.89 -8.77 -7.23
CA THR A 78 3.92 -8.41 -8.65
C THR A 78 3.60 -6.94 -8.83
N VAL A 79 4.44 -6.25 -9.59
CA VAL A 79 4.20 -4.88 -10.06
C VAL A 79 4.01 -4.92 -11.57
N MET A 80 2.85 -4.47 -12.03
CA MET A 80 2.49 -4.43 -13.44
C MET A 80 2.28 -2.98 -13.89
N MET A 81 3.04 -2.56 -14.89
CA MET A 81 2.84 -1.27 -15.54
C MET A 81 1.98 -1.45 -16.77
N THR A 82 0.87 -0.73 -16.83
CA THR A 82 -0.11 -0.80 -17.92
C THR A 82 -0.24 0.56 -18.61
N LYS A 83 -0.62 0.53 -19.87
CA LYS A 83 -0.97 1.72 -20.64
C LYS A 83 -2.40 1.60 -21.16
N GLY A 84 -3.20 2.64 -20.94
CA GLY A 84 -4.54 2.77 -21.51
C GLY A 84 -5.62 1.89 -20.85
N PHE A 85 -5.31 1.18 -19.75
CA PHE A 85 -6.28 0.40 -18.99
C PHE A 85 -5.85 0.19 -17.54
N VAL A 86 -6.79 -0.18 -16.70
CA VAL A 86 -6.58 -0.66 -15.32
C VAL A 86 -7.32 -1.98 -15.13
N VAL A 87 -6.83 -2.81 -14.21
CA VAL A 87 -7.46 -4.09 -13.84
C VAL A 87 -7.95 -3.95 -12.40
N PRO A 88 -9.24 -3.65 -12.16
CA PRO A 88 -9.76 -3.43 -10.81
C PRO A 88 -9.57 -4.63 -9.86
N GLN A 89 -9.62 -5.85 -10.40
CA GLN A 89 -9.38 -7.08 -9.63
C GLN A 89 -7.92 -7.25 -9.19
N ALA A 90 -6.98 -6.60 -9.91
CA ALA A 90 -5.57 -6.60 -9.56
C ALA A 90 -5.25 -5.66 -8.39
N MET A 91 -6.13 -4.73 -8.11
CA MET A 91 -6.05 -3.89 -6.92
C MET A 91 -6.56 -4.70 -5.73
N GLY A 92 -5.65 -5.13 -4.86
CA GLY A 92 -5.99 -5.89 -3.65
C GLY A 92 -7.00 -5.16 -2.75
N ASN A 93 -7.45 -5.83 -1.70
CA ASN A 93 -8.33 -5.20 -0.70
C ASN A 93 -7.60 -4.15 0.15
N ASP A 94 -6.29 -4.28 0.27
CA ASP A 94 -5.45 -3.34 0.99
C ASP A 94 -4.84 -2.31 0.04
N ILE A 95 -5.68 -1.41 -0.45
CA ILE A 95 -5.27 -0.35 -1.37
C ILE A 95 -4.24 0.55 -0.67
N ASN A 96 -3.17 0.88 -1.41
CA ASN A 96 -2.07 1.69 -0.91
C ASN A 96 -1.28 1.02 0.25
N CYS A 97 -1.23 -0.30 0.28
CA CYS A 97 -0.29 -1.02 1.14
C CYS A 97 1.14 -0.60 0.80
N GLY A 98 1.95 -0.32 1.79
CA GLY A 98 3.28 0.22 1.57
C GLY A 98 4.25 -0.01 2.71
N MET A 99 5.49 0.37 2.45
CA MET A 99 6.59 0.26 3.40
C MET A 99 7.01 1.63 3.91
N ARG A 100 7.33 1.68 5.19
CA ARG A 100 8.01 2.80 5.81
C ARG A 100 9.27 2.34 6.49
N PHE A 101 10.37 3.02 6.21
CA PHE A 101 11.67 2.65 6.73
C PHE A 101 12.29 3.83 7.49
N TYR A 102 12.69 3.57 8.73
CA TYR A 102 13.32 4.55 9.61
C TYR A 102 14.73 4.11 9.95
N THR A 103 15.72 4.94 9.64
CA THR A 103 17.10 4.74 10.09
C THR A 103 17.31 5.39 11.43
N THR A 104 18.19 4.81 12.24
CA THR A 104 18.57 5.36 13.55
C THR A 104 20.09 5.42 13.68
N ASP A 105 20.57 6.20 14.64
CA ASP A 105 21.99 6.22 15.04
C ASP A 105 22.29 5.23 16.18
N LEU A 106 21.35 4.33 16.49
CA LEU A 106 21.53 3.31 17.52
C LEU A 106 22.26 2.10 16.94
N SER A 107 23.19 1.54 17.69
CA SER A 107 23.79 0.24 17.36
C SER A 107 23.00 -0.92 17.98
N GLU A 108 23.13 -2.10 17.41
CA GLU A 108 22.50 -3.31 17.91
C GLU A 108 22.84 -3.56 19.39
N GLU A 109 24.11 -3.37 19.78
CA GLU A 109 24.57 -3.64 21.15
C GLU A 109 23.85 -2.75 22.17
N ARG A 110 23.53 -1.50 21.81
CA ARG A 110 22.83 -0.57 22.70
C ARG A 110 21.38 -0.94 22.97
N ILE A 111 20.75 -1.66 22.08
CA ILE A 111 19.32 -2.00 22.21
C ILE A 111 19.08 -3.46 22.57
N ARG A 112 20.06 -4.34 22.39
CA ARG A 112 19.92 -5.80 22.54
C ARG A 112 19.23 -6.20 23.85
N GLU A 113 19.68 -5.66 24.97
CA GLU A 113 19.12 -5.97 26.29
C GLU A 113 17.70 -5.38 26.49
N ARG A 114 17.33 -4.37 25.69
CA ARG A 114 16.03 -3.68 25.77
C ARG A 114 15.02 -4.18 24.74
N LEU A 115 15.42 -5.09 23.84
CA LEU A 115 14.53 -5.61 22.80
C LEU A 115 13.23 -6.23 23.35
N PRO A 116 13.23 -7.03 24.44
CA PRO A 116 11.99 -7.56 25.01
C PRO A 116 11.02 -6.47 25.46
N GLN A 117 11.53 -5.44 26.15
CA GLN A 117 10.72 -4.30 26.61
C GLN A 117 10.21 -3.45 25.44
N LEU A 118 11.02 -3.30 24.38
CA LEU A 118 10.63 -2.61 23.17
C LEU A 118 9.51 -3.36 22.46
N ALA A 119 9.66 -4.68 22.31
CA ALA A 119 8.64 -5.54 21.69
C ALA A 119 7.30 -5.46 22.42
N GLU A 120 7.31 -5.47 23.77
CA GLU A 120 6.10 -5.31 24.57
C GLU A 120 5.43 -3.96 24.34
N LYS A 121 6.20 -2.86 24.31
CA LYS A 121 5.67 -1.52 24.04
C LYS A 121 5.11 -1.40 22.61
N VAL A 122 5.80 -1.95 21.62
CA VAL A 122 5.34 -1.97 20.24
C VAL A 122 4.03 -2.73 20.14
N ARG A 123 3.95 -3.93 20.74
CA ARG A 123 2.73 -4.73 20.77
C ARG A 123 1.57 -3.95 21.42
N HIS A 124 1.80 -3.36 22.58
CA HIS A 124 0.79 -2.58 23.27
C HIS A 124 0.26 -1.41 22.43
N VAL A 125 1.16 -0.64 21.81
CA VAL A 125 0.77 0.56 21.04
C VAL A 125 0.06 0.18 19.75
N PHE A 126 0.62 -0.74 18.96
CA PHE A 126 0.17 -0.96 17.58
C PHE A 126 -0.83 -2.10 17.41
N PHE A 127 -0.90 -3.04 18.37
CA PHE A 127 -1.76 -4.21 18.24
C PHE A 127 -2.83 -4.32 19.36
N GLU A 128 -2.61 -3.72 20.52
CA GLU A 128 -3.50 -3.82 21.68
C GLU A 128 -4.26 -2.50 21.98
N GLY A 129 -4.29 -1.56 21.05
CA GLY A 129 -5.05 -0.31 21.17
C GLY A 129 -4.44 0.75 22.09
N GLY A 130 -3.23 0.56 22.61
CA GLY A 130 -2.55 1.51 23.51
C GLY A 130 -2.19 2.87 22.90
N ARG A 131 -2.38 3.03 21.59
CA ARG A 131 -2.13 4.29 20.86
C ARG A 131 -3.07 5.43 21.27
N GLN A 132 -4.33 5.13 21.59
CA GLN A 132 -5.33 6.11 22.03
C GLN A 132 -5.28 7.42 21.21
N ILE A 133 -5.77 7.39 19.97
CA ILE A 133 -5.82 8.57 19.10
C ILE A 133 -7.25 9.09 19.04
N PRO A 134 -7.65 10.06 19.93
CA PRO A 134 -8.95 10.70 19.81
C PRO A 134 -8.97 11.65 18.62
N MET A 135 -9.99 11.53 17.78
CA MET A 135 -10.16 12.36 16.57
C MET A 135 -11.61 12.81 16.45
N THR A 136 -11.81 14.00 15.89
CA THR A 136 -13.10 14.47 15.40
C THR A 136 -13.36 13.96 13.99
N GLY A 137 -14.62 13.97 13.54
CA GLY A 137 -14.95 13.69 12.14
C GLY A 137 -14.25 14.65 11.18
N ARG A 138 -14.09 15.93 11.56
CA ARG A 138 -13.33 16.93 10.79
C ARG A 138 -11.88 16.51 10.55
N GLN A 139 -11.21 15.98 11.55
CA GLN A 139 -9.83 15.48 11.41
C GLN A 139 -9.76 14.23 10.53
N ARG A 140 -10.74 13.32 10.65
CA ARG A 140 -10.83 12.13 9.78
C ARG A 140 -11.08 12.49 8.33
N GLU A 141 -12.03 13.41 8.08
CA GLU A 141 -12.30 13.88 6.73
C GLU A 141 -11.06 14.55 6.11
N ALA A 142 -10.37 15.40 6.85
CA ALA A 142 -9.14 16.03 6.40
C ALA A 142 -8.05 15.00 6.07
N LEU A 143 -7.93 13.94 6.88
CA LEU A 143 -7.02 12.83 6.64
C LEU A 143 -7.40 12.08 5.35
N PHE A 144 -8.68 11.80 5.11
CA PHE A 144 -9.13 11.08 3.91
C PHE A 144 -9.01 11.91 2.64
N ARG A 145 -9.27 13.22 2.70
CA ARG A 145 -9.16 14.13 1.55
C ARG A 145 -7.74 14.55 1.21
N CYS A 146 -6.94 14.81 2.23
CA CYS A 146 -5.62 15.45 2.06
C CYS A 146 -4.47 14.66 2.70
N GLY A 147 -4.72 13.44 3.16
CA GLY A 147 -3.70 12.62 3.79
C GLY A 147 -3.11 13.24 5.05
N LEU A 148 -1.84 12.94 5.31
CA LEU A 148 -1.16 13.45 6.52
C LEU A 148 -1.03 14.98 6.54
N LEU A 149 -1.02 15.65 5.39
CA LEU A 149 -1.04 17.11 5.34
C LEU A 149 -2.35 17.68 5.91
N GLY A 150 -3.49 17.12 5.56
CA GLY A 150 -4.78 17.53 6.11
C GLY A 150 -4.85 17.33 7.63
N LEU A 151 -4.29 16.23 8.13
CA LEU A 151 -4.19 16.00 9.56
C LEU A 151 -3.26 17.00 10.25
N LEU A 152 -2.15 17.37 9.63
CA LEU A 152 -1.23 18.38 10.15
C LEU A 152 -1.90 19.76 10.24
N GLU A 153 -2.66 20.16 9.22
CA GLU A 153 -3.39 21.43 9.17
C GLU A 153 -4.52 21.50 10.21
N THR A 154 -5.21 20.41 10.45
CA THR A 154 -6.29 20.37 11.49
C THR A 154 -5.75 20.27 12.90
N GLY A 155 -4.45 19.97 13.05
CA GLY A 155 -3.80 19.80 14.35
C GLY A 155 -4.19 18.52 15.08
N GLY A 156 -3.57 18.29 16.21
CA GLY A 156 -3.83 17.17 17.10
C GLY A 156 -4.86 17.49 18.18
N ASP A 157 -4.96 16.60 19.16
CA ASP A 157 -5.74 16.86 20.37
C ASP A 157 -5.05 17.90 21.27
N SER A 158 -5.72 19.02 21.52
CA SER A 158 -5.20 20.11 22.38
C SER A 158 -4.83 19.64 23.78
N LYS A 159 -5.49 18.58 24.28
CA LYS A 159 -5.19 17.95 25.58
C LYS A 159 -4.05 16.94 25.49
N LYS A 160 -3.47 16.73 24.32
CA LYS A 160 -2.35 15.81 24.06
C LYS A 160 -2.54 14.40 24.64
N ARG A 161 -3.74 13.83 24.49
CA ARG A 161 -4.05 12.48 24.95
C ARG A 161 -3.45 11.41 24.02
N GLY A 162 -3.10 10.28 24.56
CA GLY A 162 -2.54 9.15 23.80
C GLY A 162 -1.30 9.54 23.02
N LEU A 163 -1.22 9.12 21.78
CA LEU A 163 -0.07 9.43 20.90
C LEU A 163 0.00 10.90 20.50
N TRP A 164 -1.07 11.70 20.63
CA TRP A 164 -1.02 13.14 20.38
C TRP A 164 0.00 13.87 21.26
N ARG A 165 0.43 13.31 22.40
CA ARG A 165 1.50 13.86 23.23
C ARG A 165 2.84 13.99 22.50
N TYR A 166 3.04 13.21 21.44
CA TYR A 166 4.23 13.23 20.61
C TYR A 166 4.04 14.01 19.29
N PHE A 167 2.86 14.60 19.11
CA PHE A 167 2.57 15.37 17.91
C PHE A 167 3.16 16.78 18.04
N GLU A 168 4.18 17.03 17.24
CA GLU A 168 4.85 18.32 17.11
C GLU A 168 4.86 18.73 15.65
N PRO A 169 4.08 19.77 15.25
CA PRO A 169 3.86 20.13 13.85
C PRO A 169 5.14 20.27 13.05
N ASP A 170 6.12 21.00 13.56
CA ASP A 170 7.40 21.26 12.87
C ASP A 170 8.20 19.98 12.61
N ILE A 171 8.19 19.05 13.57
CA ILE A 171 8.83 17.73 13.43
C ILE A 171 8.08 16.90 12.40
N GLN A 172 6.75 16.88 12.46
CA GLN A 172 5.92 16.14 11.51
C GLN A 172 6.10 16.68 10.09
N GLU A 173 6.11 17.99 9.87
CA GLU A 173 6.35 18.59 8.58
C GLU A 173 7.69 18.18 7.98
N LYS A 174 8.75 18.19 8.79
CA LYS A 174 10.06 17.69 8.37
C LYS A 174 10.02 16.23 7.92
N TRP A 175 9.27 15.37 8.62
CA TRP A 175 9.10 13.96 8.26
C TRP A 175 8.27 13.78 6.99
N LEU A 176 7.24 14.59 6.79
CA LEU A 176 6.44 14.58 5.57
C LEU A 176 7.30 14.92 4.34
N GLY A 177 8.28 15.79 4.46
CA GLY A 177 9.25 16.08 3.40
C GLY A 177 10.05 14.85 2.92
N ARG A 178 10.12 13.79 3.72
CA ARG A 178 10.79 12.51 3.41
C ARG A 178 9.81 11.39 3.08
N THR A 179 8.55 11.72 2.93
CA THR A 179 7.47 10.76 2.62
C THR A 179 7.03 10.95 1.18
N VAL A 180 6.80 9.85 0.47
CA VAL A 180 6.27 9.87 -0.90
C VAL A 180 5.01 10.73 -0.94
N PHE A 181 4.93 11.63 -1.91
CA PHE A 181 3.85 12.64 -2.04
C PHE A 181 3.59 13.46 -0.76
N ARG A 182 4.58 13.58 0.13
CA ARG A 182 4.42 14.20 1.45
C ARG A 182 3.29 13.55 2.29
N GLY A 183 3.05 12.24 2.09
CA GLY A 183 1.98 11.51 2.76
C GLY A 183 0.56 11.96 2.37
N SER A 184 0.42 12.57 1.20
CA SER A 184 -0.85 13.12 0.73
C SER A 184 -1.09 12.80 -0.74
N LEU A 185 -2.15 12.06 -1.02
CA LEU A 185 -2.82 11.99 -2.31
C LEU A 185 -4.18 12.65 -2.12
N ARG A 186 -4.43 13.76 -2.82
CA ARG A 186 -5.70 14.48 -2.68
C ARG A 186 -6.83 13.67 -3.30
N ALA A 187 -7.93 13.54 -2.56
CA ALA A 187 -9.21 13.05 -3.04
C ALA A 187 -10.16 14.24 -3.28
N ASP A 188 -10.98 14.14 -4.31
CA ASP A 188 -11.95 15.18 -4.62
C ASP A 188 -13.10 15.20 -3.60
N ASP A 189 -13.48 14.02 -3.10
CA ASP A 189 -14.53 13.85 -2.10
C ASP A 189 -14.23 12.66 -1.14
N THR A 190 -15.15 12.44 -0.22
CA THR A 190 -15.14 11.34 0.75
C THR A 190 -16.44 10.56 0.73
N GLU A 191 -17.12 10.56 -0.42
CA GLU A 191 -18.38 9.83 -0.62
C GLU A 191 -18.19 8.33 -0.30
N GLY A 192 -19.13 7.78 0.46
CA GLY A 192 -19.09 6.40 0.93
C GLY A 192 -18.19 6.15 2.15
N LEU A 193 -17.60 7.19 2.75
CA LEU A 193 -16.78 7.08 3.96
C LEU A 193 -17.44 7.71 5.21
N GLU A 194 -18.72 8.03 5.15
CA GLU A 194 -19.46 8.74 6.21
C GLU A 194 -19.40 7.98 7.55
N ASP A 195 -19.51 6.66 7.52
CA ASP A 195 -19.44 5.81 8.71
C ASP A 195 -18.06 5.85 9.37
N PHE A 196 -16.98 6.01 8.58
CA PHE A 196 -15.61 6.12 9.08
C PHE A 196 -15.30 7.53 9.58
N ILE A 197 -15.88 8.55 8.99
CA ILE A 197 -15.72 9.95 9.40
C ILE A 197 -16.45 10.18 10.72
N GLY A 198 -17.70 9.74 10.81
CA GLY A 198 -18.55 9.92 11.97
C GLY A 198 -18.95 11.38 12.19
N SER A 199 -19.41 11.69 13.40
CA SER A 199 -19.86 13.05 13.77
C SER A 199 -18.73 14.08 13.69
N PHE A 200 -18.99 15.21 13.00
CA PHE A 200 -17.99 16.20 12.62
C PHE A 200 -17.25 16.83 13.81
N ASP A 201 -17.97 17.18 14.86
CA ASP A 201 -17.41 17.87 16.03
C ASP A 201 -17.24 16.95 17.26
N ARG A 202 -17.76 15.73 17.20
CA ARG A 202 -17.65 14.80 18.33
C ARG A 202 -16.28 14.14 18.34
N LEU A 203 -15.61 14.22 19.47
CA LEU A 203 -14.35 13.52 19.70
C LEU A 203 -14.63 12.05 20.00
N THR A 204 -14.09 11.16 19.20
CA THR A 204 -14.17 9.70 19.40
C THR A 204 -12.78 9.08 19.31
N TYR A 205 -12.57 7.97 20.01
CA TYR A 205 -11.37 7.16 19.81
C TYR A 205 -11.54 6.30 18.57
N ASP A 206 -10.51 6.29 17.76
CA ASP A 206 -10.46 5.46 16.57
C ASP A 206 -9.69 4.18 16.88
N ASP A 207 -10.23 3.04 16.47
CA ASP A 207 -9.63 1.72 16.65
C ASP A 207 -8.88 1.21 15.43
N GLN A 208 -8.97 1.93 14.29
CA GLN A 208 -8.36 1.57 13.02
C GLN A 208 -7.13 2.42 12.69
N ILE A 209 -7.30 3.75 12.70
CA ILE A 209 -6.24 4.69 12.31
C ILE A 209 -5.01 4.54 13.24
N GLY A 210 -3.86 4.32 12.61
CA GLY A 210 -2.58 4.15 13.31
C GLY A 210 -2.35 2.75 13.90
N THR A 211 -3.22 1.75 13.59
CA THR A 211 -2.89 0.34 13.82
C THR A 211 -1.96 -0.18 12.74
N ILE A 212 -1.26 -1.26 13.01
CA ILE A 212 -0.55 -2.00 11.95
C ILE A 212 -1.56 -2.80 11.12
N GLY A 213 -2.63 -3.30 11.72
CA GLY A 213 -3.57 -4.21 11.11
C GLY A 213 -3.16 -5.67 11.21
N GLY A 214 -3.86 -6.53 10.47
CA GLY A 214 -3.63 -7.97 10.42
C GLY A 214 -3.05 -8.44 9.08
N GLY A 215 -3.03 -9.75 8.88
CA GLY A 215 -2.50 -10.37 7.67
C GLY A 215 -0.98 -10.36 7.63
N ASN A 216 -0.41 -9.92 6.52
CA ASN A 216 1.02 -9.81 6.31
C ASN A 216 1.63 -8.49 6.79
N HIS A 217 0.88 -7.66 7.52
CA HIS A 217 1.38 -6.41 8.07
C HIS A 217 2.29 -6.64 9.26
N PHE A 218 3.36 -5.84 9.35
CA PHE A 218 4.37 -5.98 10.38
C PHE A 218 5.02 -4.66 10.79
N LEU A 219 5.63 -4.68 11.97
CA LEU A 219 6.64 -3.73 12.41
C LEU A 219 7.85 -4.52 12.87
N GLU A 220 8.99 -4.27 12.26
CA GLU A 220 10.24 -4.95 12.54
C GLU A 220 11.32 -4.00 13.01
N VAL A 221 12.07 -4.42 14.01
CA VAL A 221 13.33 -3.79 14.42
C VAL A 221 14.46 -4.59 13.81
N GLN A 222 15.18 -3.98 12.90
CA GLN A 222 16.17 -4.62 12.05
C GLN A 222 17.56 -4.10 12.35
N ARG A 223 18.58 -4.84 11.96
CA ARG A 223 19.96 -4.41 11.90
C ARG A 223 20.41 -4.29 10.44
N VAL A 224 21.06 -3.21 10.09
CA VAL A 224 21.70 -3.05 8.80
C VAL A 224 22.88 -4.02 8.71
N ALA A 225 22.70 -5.11 7.98
CA ALA A 225 23.71 -6.16 7.85
C ALA A 225 24.79 -5.77 6.83
N GLU A 226 24.35 -5.24 5.68
CA GLU A 226 25.21 -4.90 4.56
C GLU A 226 24.63 -3.75 3.73
N ILE A 227 25.47 -2.97 3.09
CA ILE A 227 25.11 -1.87 2.20
C ILE A 227 25.70 -2.18 0.82
N TYR A 228 24.84 -2.49 -0.14
CA TYR A 228 25.24 -2.87 -1.50
C TYR A 228 25.53 -1.66 -2.39
N ASP A 229 24.82 -0.56 -2.18
CA ASP A 229 25.01 0.70 -2.88
C ASP A 229 25.41 1.81 -1.89
N GLY A 230 26.67 2.21 -1.94
CA GLY A 230 27.20 3.20 -1.00
C GLY A 230 26.60 4.59 -1.17
N GLN A 231 26.21 4.97 -2.38
CA GLN A 231 25.60 6.27 -2.64
C GLN A 231 24.19 6.34 -2.05
N THR A 232 23.37 5.35 -2.32
CA THR A 232 22.02 5.24 -1.74
C THR A 232 22.09 5.08 -0.23
N GLY A 233 23.03 4.26 0.27
CA GLY A 233 23.25 4.07 1.70
C GLY A 233 23.60 5.38 2.42
N ALA A 234 24.46 6.19 1.84
CA ALA A 234 24.80 7.50 2.38
C ALA A 234 23.60 8.47 2.34
N ALA A 235 22.85 8.51 1.22
CA ALA A 235 21.68 9.35 1.09
C ALA A 235 20.58 9.02 2.11
N TRP A 236 20.46 7.74 2.50
CA TRP A 236 19.50 7.25 3.49
C TRP A 236 20.06 7.18 4.92
N ASN A 237 21.28 7.66 5.12
CA ASN A 237 22.01 7.59 6.40
C ASN A 237 22.10 6.17 6.96
N LEU A 238 22.30 5.18 6.10
CA LEU A 238 22.52 3.80 6.49
C LEU A 238 23.95 3.60 6.99
N LYS A 239 24.09 2.92 8.11
CA LYS A 239 25.39 2.53 8.67
C LYS A 239 25.34 1.04 9.00
N LYS A 240 26.32 0.27 8.57
CA LYS A 240 26.42 -1.15 8.92
C LYS A 240 26.43 -1.32 10.44
N GLY A 241 25.59 -2.23 10.96
CA GLY A 241 25.42 -2.47 12.38
C GLY A 241 24.41 -1.53 13.06
N SER A 242 23.94 -0.49 12.40
CA SER A 242 22.91 0.38 12.96
C SER A 242 21.54 -0.30 12.96
N VAL A 243 20.68 0.16 13.86
CA VAL A 243 19.30 -0.28 13.99
C VAL A 243 18.41 0.52 13.05
N ALA A 244 17.52 -0.16 12.37
CA ALA A 244 16.45 0.42 11.56
C ALA A 244 15.10 -0.13 12.01
N VAL A 245 14.03 0.58 11.69
CA VAL A 245 12.65 0.14 11.92
C VAL A 245 11.94 0.11 10.57
N MET A 246 11.37 -1.03 10.22
CA MET A 246 10.56 -1.20 9.03
C MET A 246 9.11 -1.46 9.43
N ILE A 247 8.21 -0.74 8.78
CA ILE A 247 6.77 -0.88 8.98
C ILE A 247 6.13 -1.18 7.64
N HIS A 248 5.36 -2.28 7.59
CA HIS A 248 4.50 -2.62 6.47
C HIS A 248 3.05 -2.56 6.93
N THR A 249 2.26 -1.67 6.34
CA THR A 249 0.85 -1.46 6.65
C THR A 249 0.15 -0.79 5.49
N GLY A 250 -1.17 -0.73 5.52
CA GLY A 250 -1.98 -0.13 4.47
C GLY A 250 -3.33 0.39 4.98
N SER A 251 -4.28 0.44 4.10
CA SER A 251 -5.60 1.02 4.33
C SER A 251 -6.62 0.04 4.90
N LEU A 252 -6.34 -1.28 4.85
CA LEU A 252 -7.18 -2.37 5.37
C LEU A 252 -8.69 -2.16 5.13
N THR A 253 -9.43 -1.85 6.20
CA THR A 253 -10.90 -1.73 6.16
C THR A 253 -11.37 -0.68 5.16
N ILE A 254 -10.76 0.50 5.14
CA ILE A 254 -11.10 1.60 4.23
C ILE A 254 -10.77 1.22 2.78
N GLY A 255 -9.59 0.66 2.54
CA GLY A 255 -9.20 0.19 1.21
C GLY A 255 -10.06 -0.95 0.72
N GLY A 256 -10.42 -1.89 1.60
CA GLY A 256 -11.34 -2.98 1.32
C GLY A 256 -12.72 -2.47 0.93
N HIS A 257 -13.27 -1.51 1.66
CA HIS A 257 -14.54 -0.87 1.38
C HIS A 257 -14.52 -0.16 0.02
N SER A 258 -13.56 0.71 -0.21
CA SER A 258 -13.40 1.43 -1.48
C SER A 258 -13.16 0.47 -2.66
N GLY A 259 -12.36 -0.57 -2.48
CA GLY A 259 -12.12 -1.58 -3.49
C GLY A 259 -13.37 -2.39 -3.85
N LEU A 260 -14.20 -2.75 -2.88
CA LEU A 260 -15.48 -3.42 -3.12
C LEU A 260 -16.46 -2.54 -3.88
N LEU A 261 -16.58 -1.26 -3.49
CA LEU A 261 -17.43 -0.29 -4.16
C LEU A 261 -17.02 -0.12 -5.63
N ASN A 262 -15.75 0.12 -5.90
CA ASN A 262 -15.24 0.27 -7.27
C ASN A 262 -15.44 -1.00 -8.12
N ARG A 263 -15.19 -2.19 -7.57
CA ARG A 263 -15.44 -3.45 -8.28
C ARG A 263 -16.92 -3.66 -8.61
N LYS A 264 -17.82 -3.25 -7.71
CA LYS A 264 -19.25 -3.30 -7.94
C LYS A 264 -19.65 -2.36 -9.07
N ILE A 265 -19.20 -1.10 -9.03
CA ILE A 265 -19.46 -0.10 -10.08
C ILE A 265 -18.97 -0.61 -11.45
N CYS A 266 -17.74 -1.10 -11.55
CA CYS A 266 -17.20 -1.65 -12.79
C CYS A 266 -18.04 -2.83 -13.33
N ARG A 267 -18.49 -3.72 -12.44
CA ARG A 267 -19.36 -4.83 -12.82
C ARG A 267 -20.73 -4.35 -13.31
N ASP A 268 -21.32 -3.40 -12.64
CA ASP A 268 -22.65 -2.87 -12.98
C ASP A 268 -22.61 -2.12 -14.32
N ILE A 269 -21.54 -1.35 -14.60
CA ILE A 269 -21.31 -0.74 -15.90
C ILE A 269 -21.16 -1.79 -17.00
N TYR A 270 -20.40 -2.86 -16.75
CA TYR A 270 -20.21 -3.95 -17.70
C TYR A 270 -21.52 -4.65 -18.04
N ILE A 271 -22.34 -4.98 -17.04
CA ILE A 271 -23.66 -5.61 -17.22
C ILE A 271 -24.59 -4.70 -18.02
N THR A 272 -24.64 -3.41 -17.67
CA THR A 272 -25.49 -2.43 -18.36
C THR A 272 -25.09 -2.27 -19.83
N SER A 273 -23.80 -2.18 -20.11
CA SER A 273 -23.30 -2.05 -21.50
C SER A 273 -23.58 -3.31 -22.33
N ARG A 274 -23.55 -4.50 -21.72
CA ARG A 274 -23.91 -5.75 -22.39
C ARG A 274 -25.38 -5.81 -22.75
N ASN A 275 -26.25 -5.40 -21.84
CA ASN A 275 -27.69 -5.39 -22.06
C ASN A 275 -28.11 -4.38 -23.16
N LEU A 276 -27.43 -3.24 -23.27
CA LEU A 276 -27.66 -2.28 -24.34
C LEU A 276 -27.31 -2.86 -25.73
N ASN A 277 -26.22 -3.64 -25.83
CA ASN A 277 -25.81 -4.26 -27.09
C ASN A 277 -26.74 -5.42 -27.50
N GLU A 278 -27.43 -6.07 -26.56
CA GLU A 278 -28.43 -7.12 -26.84
C GLU A 278 -29.78 -6.52 -27.27
N CYS A 279 -30.10 -5.28 -26.89
CA CYS A 279 -31.31 -4.57 -27.32
C CYS A 279 -31.20 -4.01 -28.77
N ASP A 280 -30.00 -3.69 -29.25
CA ASP A 280 -29.78 -3.18 -30.60
C ASP A 280 -29.65 -4.29 -31.66
N SER A 281 -29.71 -5.58 -31.29
CA SER A 281 -29.59 -6.74 -32.16
C SER A 281 -30.92 -7.46 -32.42
N ASN A 282 -32.05 -6.90 -32.02
CA ASN A 282 -33.44 -7.29 -32.37
C ASN A 282 -34.09 -6.14 -33.15
#